data_a0dcebd416ec79cae2b847ee25c09808
#
_entry.id   a0dcebd416ec79cae2b847ee25c09808
#
_cell.length_a   1.000
_cell.length_b   1.000
_cell.length_c   1.000
_cell.angle_alpha   90.00
_cell.angle_beta   90.00
_cell.angle_gamma   90.00
#
_symmetry.space_group_name_H-M   'P 1'
#
loop_
_entity.id
_entity.type
_entity.pdbx_description
1 polymer ?
#
loop_
_entity_poly.entity_id
_entity_poly.type
_entity_poly.pdbx_seq_one_letter_code
_entity_poly.pdbx_strand_id
1 'polypeptide(L)'
;MSNKVDKRITEQSSLYEHLEKMSVDELTAHINAENKKVALAIEEALPAINQLISAIEGQLKKGGRLFYAGCGTGGRLATLDTIEVQNTYGIDGSQIQAIFPGGIGCLTQTRESREDDLENGWHQLCNKHISKHDFVLGFSASGTTPFVLAILKHCKEAGIPTGCIVNNPHAPIAQAADYPVEVITGPEFVTGSTRMKAGSSQKMILDMISTSLQIRQGRVEGNKMVNAKLINHKLIDRACRIFMERNPEYTDYEEVKQLILKAGSVKKAEDLLKSKSDLDI
;
A
#
# COMPACT_ATOMS: atom_id res chain seq x y z
N MET A 1 3.44 -0.94 -40.95
CA MET A 1 3.12 -1.06 -39.54
C MET A 1 1.97 -0.10 -39.24
N SER A 2 0.80 -0.60 -38.85
CA SER A 2 -0.38 0.22 -38.58
C SER A 2 -0.08 1.11 -37.37
N ASN A 3 -0.11 2.44 -37.53
CA ASN A 3 -0.09 3.42 -36.43
C ASN A 3 -1.39 3.26 -35.61
N LYS A 4 -1.49 2.21 -34.76
CA LYS A 4 -2.51 2.19 -33.73
C LYS A 4 -2.17 3.27 -32.71
N VAL A 5 -2.91 4.35 -32.71
CA VAL A 5 -2.84 5.37 -31.66
C VAL A 5 -3.07 4.64 -30.33
N ASP A 6 -2.14 4.75 -29.39
CA ASP A 6 -2.29 4.20 -28.06
C ASP A 6 -3.46 4.91 -27.37
N LYS A 7 -4.47 4.14 -26.96
CA LYS A 7 -5.68 4.69 -26.34
C LYS A 7 -5.54 4.89 -24.83
N ARG A 8 -4.40 4.46 -24.24
CA ARG A 8 -4.18 4.61 -22.81
C ARG A 8 -4.03 6.09 -22.44
N ILE A 9 -4.75 6.54 -21.44
CA ILE A 9 -4.71 7.92 -20.94
C ILE A 9 -3.31 8.27 -20.43
N THR A 10 -2.63 7.31 -19.77
CA THR A 10 -1.27 7.48 -19.26
C THR A 10 -0.20 7.69 -20.34
N GLU A 11 -0.52 7.33 -21.61
CA GLU A 11 0.37 7.50 -22.76
C GLU A 11 -0.02 8.70 -23.64
N GLN A 12 -1.13 9.38 -23.32
CA GLN A 12 -1.53 10.59 -24.04
C GLN A 12 -0.53 11.70 -23.82
N SER A 13 -0.40 12.56 -24.83
CA SER A 13 0.45 13.75 -24.74
C SER A 13 0.09 14.63 -23.55
N SER A 14 1.10 15.20 -22.94
CA SER A 14 0.93 16.20 -21.89
C SER A 14 0.02 17.36 -22.37
N LEU A 15 -0.67 17.98 -21.42
CA LEU A 15 -1.43 19.20 -21.67
C LEU A 15 -0.54 20.46 -21.72
N TYR A 16 0.75 20.29 -21.52
CA TYR A 16 1.75 21.35 -21.49
C TYR A 16 2.79 21.12 -22.61
N GLU A 17 3.16 22.20 -23.27
CA GLU A 17 4.16 22.19 -24.33
C GLU A 17 5.38 23.01 -23.93
N HIS A 18 6.50 22.76 -24.58
CA HIS A 18 7.74 23.53 -24.38
C HIS A 18 8.25 23.56 -22.93
N LEU A 19 8.13 22.44 -22.21
CA LEU A 19 8.54 22.32 -20.81
C LEU A 19 10.00 22.77 -20.59
N GLU A 20 10.88 22.53 -21.56
CA GLU A 20 12.29 22.90 -21.55
C GLU A 20 12.54 24.42 -21.57
N LYS A 21 11.51 25.22 -21.88
CA LYS A 21 11.55 26.69 -21.90
C LYS A 21 10.95 27.33 -20.65
N MET A 22 10.27 26.55 -19.83
CA MET A 22 9.64 27.05 -18.63
C MET A 22 10.66 27.33 -17.54
N SER A 23 10.46 28.40 -16.79
CA SER A 23 11.16 28.68 -15.53
C SER A 23 10.83 27.61 -14.48
N VAL A 24 11.66 27.53 -13.42
CA VAL A 24 11.40 26.62 -12.28
C VAL A 24 10.05 26.93 -11.64
N ASP A 25 9.70 28.22 -11.50
CA ASP A 25 8.42 28.66 -10.91
C ASP A 25 7.22 28.19 -11.73
N GLU A 26 7.28 28.30 -13.05
CA GLU A 26 6.25 27.80 -13.97
C GLU A 26 6.13 26.28 -13.88
N LEU A 27 7.27 25.55 -13.94
CA LEU A 27 7.29 24.10 -13.84
C LEU A 27 6.65 23.62 -12.53
N THR A 28 7.05 24.18 -11.40
CA THR A 28 6.54 23.76 -10.09
C THR A 28 5.07 24.13 -9.91
N ALA A 29 4.64 25.30 -10.39
CA ALA A 29 3.24 25.71 -10.34
C ALA A 29 2.35 24.76 -11.16
N HIS A 30 2.77 24.40 -12.39
CA HIS A 30 2.02 23.49 -13.25
C HIS A 30 1.99 22.06 -12.71
N ILE A 31 3.13 21.54 -12.23
CA ILE A 31 3.19 20.22 -11.57
C ILE A 31 2.24 20.20 -10.37
N ASN A 32 2.26 21.24 -9.53
CA ASN A 32 1.36 21.32 -8.39
C ASN A 32 -0.12 21.40 -8.80
N ALA A 33 -0.45 22.12 -9.89
CA ALA A 33 -1.80 22.16 -10.45
C ALA A 33 -2.28 20.76 -10.89
N GLU A 34 -1.40 19.97 -11.55
CA GLU A 34 -1.70 18.59 -11.91
C GLU A 34 -1.85 17.69 -10.69
N ASN A 35 -0.99 17.83 -9.66
CA ASN A 35 -1.06 17.04 -8.44
C ASN A 35 -2.41 17.21 -7.70
N LYS A 36 -3.01 18.38 -7.71
CA LYS A 36 -4.33 18.62 -7.10
C LYS A 36 -5.43 17.75 -7.71
N LYS A 37 -5.31 17.35 -8.97
CA LYS A 37 -6.29 16.49 -9.67
C LYS A 37 -6.26 15.05 -9.13
N VAL A 38 -5.17 14.61 -8.52
CA VAL A 38 -5.02 13.24 -8.02
C VAL A 38 -6.04 12.92 -6.94
N ALA A 39 -6.21 13.81 -5.96
CA ALA A 39 -7.17 13.61 -4.87
C ALA A 39 -8.62 13.55 -5.40
N LEU A 40 -8.96 14.36 -6.40
CA LEU A 40 -10.29 14.34 -7.02
C LEU A 40 -10.54 13.03 -7.78
N ALA A 41 -9.55 12.53 -8.51
CA ALA A 41 -9.67 11.24 -9.20
C ALA A 41 -9.81 10.06 -8.21
N ILE A 42 -9.18 10.14 -7.03
CA ILE A 42 -9.35 9.15 -5.97
C ILE A 42 -10.75 9.25 -5.36
N GLU A 43 -11.28 10.45 -5.16
CA GLU A 43 -12.64 10.67 -4.63
C GLU A 43 -13.69 9.97 -5.50
N GLU A 44 -13.58 10.07 -6.82
CA GLU A 44 -14.45 9.36 -7.75
C GLU A 44 -14.34 7.83 -7.65
N ALA A 45 -13.15 7.33 -7.31
CA ALA A 45 -12.86 5.89 -7.16
C ALA A 45 -13.20 5.33 -5.77
N LEU A 46 -13.58 6.15 -4.77
CA LEU A 46 -13.83 5.71 -3.39
C LEU A 46 -14.78 4.51 -3.27
N PRO A 47 -15.90 4.42 -4.03
CA PRO A 47 -16.77 3.25 -3.92
C PRO A 47 -16.06 1.94 -4.24
N ALA A 48 -15.20 1.91 -5.27
CA ALA A 48 -14.42 0.73 -5.64
C ALA A 48 -13.30 0.45 -4.63
N ILE A 49 -12.64 1.48 -4.12
CA ILE A 49 -11.62 1.38 -3.06
C ILE A 49 -12.23 0.76 -1.80
N ASN A 50 -13.42 1.20 -1.39
CA ASN A 50 -14.10 0.67 -0.21
C ASN A 50 -14.47 -0.81 -0.37
N GLN A 51 -14.94 -1.22 -1.54
CA GLN A 51 -15.22 -2.63 -1.84
C GLN A 51 -13.93 -3.48 -1.78
N LEU A 52 -12.84 -2.99 -2.38
CA LEU A 52 -11.53 -3.64 -2.33
C LEU A 52 -11.05 -3.81 -0.89
N ILE A 53 -11.06 -2.75 -0.06
CA ILE A 53 -10.63 -2.81 1.34
C ILE A 53 -11.48 -3.81 2.12
N SER A 54 -12.80 -3.81 1.92
CA SER A 54 -13.71 -4.73 2.60
C SER A 54 -13.43 -6.20 2.24
N ALA A 55 -13.11 -6.46 0.96
CA ALA A 55 -12.75 -7.81 0.51
C ALA A 55 -11.44 -8.28 1.13
N ILE A 56 -10.42 -7.42 1.17
CA ILE A 56 -9.12 -7.71 1.83
C ILE A 56 -9.34 -7.96 3.32
N GLU A 57 -10.08 -7.09 4.02
CA GLU A 57 -10.40 -7.25 5.45
C GLU A 57 -11.06 -8.61 5.71
N GLY A 58 -11.98 -9.04 4.83
CA GLY A 58 -12.64 -10.34 4.92
C GLY A 58 -11.68 -11.52 4.86
N GLN A 59 -10.62 -11.45 4.07
CA GLN A 59 -9.60 -12.51 4.01
C GLN A 59 -8.65 -12.46 5.20
N LEU A 60 -8.21 -11.28 5.62
CA LEU A 60 -7.36 -11.13 6.80
C LEU A 60 -8.05 -11.63 8.08
N LYS A 61 -9.37 -11.42 8.24
CA LYS A 61 -10.17 -11.97 9.36
C LYS A 61 -10.22 -13.49 9.38
N LYS A 62 -10.04 -14.14 8.24
CA LYS A 62 -9.95 -15.62 8.13
C LYS A 62 -8.53 -16.15 8.33
N GLY A 63 -7.58 -15.29 8.73
CA GLY A 63 -6.19 -15.64 8.91
C GLY A 63 -5.36 -15.63 7.62
N GLY A 64 -5.92 -15.10 6.52
CA GLY A 64 -5.21 -14.91 5.26
C GLY A 64 -4.20 -13.77 5.30
N ARG A 65 -3.43 -13.63 4.23
CA ARG A 65 -2.38 -12.62 4.04
C ARG A 65 -2.68 -11.75 2.81
N LEU A 66 -2.11 -10.56 2.78
CA LEU A 66 -2.18 -9.66 1.64
C LEU A 66 -0.83 -9.65 0.88
N PHE A 67 -0.89 -9.88 -0.42
CA PHE A 67 0.26 -9.79 -1.31
C PHE A 67 0.06 -8.63 -2.29
N TYR A 68 0.97 -7.67 -2.26
CA TYR A 68 1.06 -6.61 -3.26
C TYR A 68 1.93 -7.09 -4.41
N ALA A 69 1.44 -7.00 -5.64
CA ALA A 69 2.17 -7.39 -6.85
C ALA A 69 2.31 -6.19 -7.78
N GLY A 70 3.53 -5.81 -8.15
CA GLY A 70 3.73 -4.65 -9.01
C GLY A 70 5.14 -4.52 -9.56
N CYS A 71 5.26 -3.71 -10.61
CA CYS A 71 6.52 -3.35 -11.26
C CYS A 71 6.76 -1.85 -11.15
N GLY A 72 7.96 -1.41 -11.54
CA GLY A 72 8.29 0.01 -11.63
C GLY A 72 7.96 0.79 -10.36
N THR A 73 7.39 1.99 -10.52
CA THR A 73 7.01 2.87 -9.39
C THR A 73 5.97 2.23 -8.47
N GLY A 74 4.91 1.65 -9.03
CA GLY A 74 3.84 1.04 -8.24
C GLY A 74 4.33 -0.10 -7.36
N GLY A 75 5.16 -1.00 -7.91
CA GLY A 75 5.75 -2.09 -7.14
C GLY A 75 6.71 -1.62 -6.04
N ARG A 76 7.48 -0.53 -6.29
CA ARG A 76 8.35 0.07 -5.28
C ARG A 76 7.56 0.71 -4.14
N LEU A 77 6.50 1.46 -4.46
CA LEU A 77 5.61 2.06 -3.47
C LEU A 77 4.90 1.00 -2.64
N ALA A 78 4.40 -0.06 -3.27
CA ALA A 78 3.79 -1.19 -2.60
C ALA A 78 4.78 -1.88 -1.64
N THR A 79 6.03 -2.08 -2.06
CA THR A 79 7.07 -2.63 -1.18
C THR A 79 7.39 -1.70 -0.01
N LEU A 80 7.48 -0.39 -0.26
CA LEU A 80 7.69 0.60 0.81
C LEU A 80 6.56 0.52 1.84
N ASP A 81 5.30 0.45 1.43
CA ASP A 81 4.16 0.32 2.33
C ASP A 81 4.28 -0.93 3.21
N THR A 82 4.69 -2.09 2.66
CA THR A 82 4.89 -3.32 3.46
C THR A 82 5.92 -3.17 4.56
N ILE A 83 6.94 -2.33 4.37
CA ILE A 83 8.00 -2.05 5.36
C ILE A 83 7.47 -1.10 6.45
N GLU A 84 6.81 -0.02 6.04
CA GLU A 84 6.32 1.03 6.94
C GLU A 84 5.26 0.52 7.91
N VAL A 85 4.29 -0.27 7.44
CA VAL A 85 3.19 -0.79 8.27
C VAL A 85 3.66 -1.73 9.36
N GLN A 86 4.76 -2.47 9.15
CA GLN A 86 5.32 -3.38 10.15
C GLN A 86 5.78 -2.63 11.41
N ASN A 87 6.40 -1.47 11.22
CA ASN A 87 6.91 -0.66 12.31
C ASN A 87 5.81 0.18 12.96
N THR A 88 4.95 0.77 12.11
CA THR A 88 3.87 1.66 12.54
C THR A 88 2.82 0.95 13.36
N TYR A 89 2.43 -0.25 12.96
CA TYR A 89 1.33 -0.99 13.57
C TYR A 89 1.77 -2.27 14.30
N GLY A 90 3.06 -2.57 14.34
CA GLY A 90 3.59 -3.74 15.05
C GLY A 90 3.14 -5.08 14.47
N ILE A 91 2.85 -5.12 13.16
CA ILE A 91 2.44 -6.37 12.53
C ILE A 91 3.64 -7.27 12.20
N ASP A 92 3.34 -8.55 12.03
CA ASP A 92 4.30 -9.49 11.47
C ASP A 92 4.51 -9.23 9.98
N GLY A 93 5.76 -9.32 9.52
CA GLY A 93 6.11 -9.07 8.12
C GLY A 93 5.53 -10.09 7.13
N SER A 94 4.97 -11.20 7.62
CA SER A 94 4.28 -12.18 6.80
C SER A 94 2.85 -11.77 6.43
N GLN A 95 2.22 -10.86 7.18
CA GLN A 95 0.81 -10.48 7.00
C GLN A 95 0.57 -9.68 5.71
N ILE A 96 1.48 -8.74 5.41
CA ILE A 96 1.45 -7.93 4.18
C ILE A 96 2.82 -8.04 3.52
N GLN A 97 2.88 -8.54 2.31
CA GLN A 97 4.13 -8.82 1.59
C GLN A 97 4.09 -8.26 0.17
N ALA A 98 5.26 -7.98 -0.41
CA ALA A 98 5.39 -7.53 -1.78
C ALA A 98 5.98 -8.63 -2.68
N ILE A 99 5.48 -8.66 -3.92
CA ILE A 99 5.96 -9.46 -5.05
C ILE A 99 6.46 -8.49 -6.11
N PHE A 100 7.75 -8.56 -6.39
CA PHE A 100 8.43 -7.65 -7.33
C PHE A 100 9.26 -8.43 -8.35
N PRO A 101 9.36 -8.00 -9.61
CA PRO A 101 10.12 -8.71 -10.63
C PRO A 101 11.58 -8.95 -10.22
N GLY A 102 11.97 -10.22 -10.14
CA GLY A 102 13.29 -10.62 -9.66
C GLY A 102 13.46 -10.57 -8.14
N GLY A 103 12.36 -10.33 -7.39
CA GLY A 103 12.36 -10.26 -5.92
C GLY A 103 12.76 -8.90 -5.36
N ILE A 104 12.60 -8.74 -4.04
CA ILE A 104 12.83 -7.48 -3.32
C ILE A 104 14.27 -6.94 -3.49
N GLY A 105 15.26 -7.80 -3.64
CA GLY A 105 16.65 -7.40 -3.89
C GLY A 105 16.86 -6.60 -5.19
N CYS A 106 15.88 -6.60 -6.09
CA CYS A 106 15.92 -5.85 -7.35
C CYS A 106 15.27 -4.44 -7.28
N LEU A 107 14.76 -4.02 -6.14
CA LEU A 107 14.07 -2.73 -5.97
C LEU A 107 14.92 -1.51 -6.38
N THR A 108 16.22 -1.56 -6.11
CA THR A 108 17.18 -0.49 -6.42
C THR A 108 17.74 -0.56 -7.84
N GLN A 109 17.35 -1.58 -8.61
CA GLN A 109 17.84 -1.80 -9.98
C GLN A 109 16.73 -1.53 -10.99
N THR A 110 17.06 -0.79 -12.05
CA THR A 110 16.17 -0.61 -13.20
C THR A 110 16.33 -1.80 -14.14
N ARG A 111 15.61 -2.88 -13.87
CA ARG A 111 15.56 -4.08 -14.76
C ARG A 111 14.16 -4.20 -15.34
N GLU A 112 13.77 -3.23 -16.15
CA GLU A 112 12.44 -3.16 -16.76
C GLU A 112 12.10 -4.38 -17.63
N SER A 113 13.13 -5.01 -18.25
CA SER A 113 12.96 -6.27 -19.01
C SER A 113 12.32 -7.41 -18.21
N ARG A 114 12.32 -7.36 -16.87
CA ARG A 114 11.66 -8.35 -16.03
C ARG A 114 10.15 -8.11 -15.83
N GLU A 115 9.65 -6.98 -16.30
CA GLU A 115 8.20 -6.72 -16.32
C GLU A 115 7.45 -7.62 -17.30
N ASP A 116 8.17 -8.21 -18.26
CA ASP A 116 7.66 -9.16 -19.24
C ASP A 116 7.73 -10.63 -18.77
N ASP A 117 8.31 -10.89 -17.59
CA ASP A 117 8.42 -12.24 -17.03
C ASP A 117 7.08 -12.71 -16.48
N LEU A 118 6.43 -13.63 -17.20
CA LEU A 118 5.08 -14.12 -16.89
C LEU A 118 5.03 -15.12 -15.73
N GLU A 119 6.16 -15.80 -15.43
CA GLU A 119 6.19 -16.90 -14.47
C GLU A 119 6.79 -16.50 -13.11
N ASN A 120 7.71 -15.57 -13.10
CA ASN A 120 8.48 -15.21 -11.90
C ASN A 120 7.58 -14.79 -10.73
N GLY A 121 6.54 -13.99 -10.99
CA GLY A 121 5.63 -13.52 -9.96
C GLY A 121 4.82 -14.65 -9.33
N TRP A 122 4.31 -15.57 -10.15
CA TRP A 122 3.59 -16.74 -9.67
C TRP A 122 4.50 -17.67 -8.86
N HIS A 123 5.72 -17.93 -9.31
CA HIS A 123 6.70 -18.72 -8.57
C HIS A 123 7.03 -18.10 -7.21
N GLN A 124 7.14 -16.76 -7.11
CA GLN A 124 7.35 -16.09 -5.82
C GLN A 124 6.17 -16.32 -4.88
N LEU A 125 4.93 -16.28 -5.35
CA LEU A 125 3.74 -16.57 -4.56
C LEU A 125 3.70 -18.03 -4.11
N CYS A 126 3.98 -18.97 -5.00
CA CYS A 126 4.06 -20.41 -4.69
C CYS A 126 5.11 -20.70 -3.60
N ASN A 127 6.30 -20.08 -3.71
CA ASN A 127 7.36 -20.21 -2.68
C ASN A 127 6.95 -19.63 -1.32
N LYS A 128 5.96 -18.75 -1.28
CA LYS A 128 5.35 -18.21 -0.07
C LYS A 128 4.11 -19.01 0.38
N HIS A 129 3.87 -20.15 -0.23
CA HIS A 129 2.73 -21.02 0.05
C HIS A 129 1.39 -20.26 -0.01
N ILE A 130 1.17 -19.55 -1.14
CA ILE A 130 -0.08 -18.82 -1.38
C ILE A 130 -1.29 -19.76 -1.35
N SER A 131 -2.40 -19.31 -0.81
CA SER A 131 -3.61 -20.09 -0.67
C SER A 131 -4.88 -19.27 -0.98
N LYS A 132 -6.03 -19.94 -1.11
CA LYS A 132 -7.34 -19.29 -1.31
C LYS A 132 -7.81 -18.40 -0.17
N HIS A 133 -7.12 -18.44 0.98
CA HIS A 133 -7.39 -17.56 2.11
C HIS A 133 -6.67 -16.21 1.99
N ASP A 134 -5.64 -16.16 1.15
CA ASP A 134 -4.87 -14.93 0.91
C ASP A 134 -5.57 -14.00 -0.09
N PHE A 135 -5.07 -12.79 -0.25
CA PHE A 135 -5.52 -11.81 -1.23
C PHE A 135 -4.33 -11.27 -2.03
N VAL A 136 -4.48 -11.12 -3.34
CA VAL A 136 -3.43 -10.52 -4.19
C VAL A 136 -3.93 -9.22 -4.80
N LEU A 137 -3.19 -8.12 -4.58
CA LEU A 137 -3.48 -6.79 -5.10
C LEU A 137 -2.40 -6.36 -6.09
N GLY A 138 -2.80 -6.22 -7.36
CA GLY A 138 -1.93 -5.81 -8.46
C GLY A 138 -1.86 -4.29 -8.64
N PHE A 139 -0.67 -3.76 -8.92
CA PHE A 139 -0.43 -2.34 -9.21
C PHE A 139 0.17 -2.18 -10.61
N SER A 140 -0.52 -1.43 -11.48
CA SER A 140 -0.03 -1.09 -12.81
C SER A 140 -0.66 0.21 -13.29
N ALA A 141 0.12 1.26 -13.51
CA ALA A 141 -0.39 2.53 -14.04
C ALA A 141 -1.01 2.33 -15.44
N SER A 142 -0.31 1.64 -16.34
CA SER A 142 -0.82 1.33 -17.70
C SER A 142 -1.98 0.34 -17.68
N GLY A 143 -2.05 -0.53 -16.66
CA GLY A 143 -2.99 -1.63 -16.59
C GLY A 143 -2.71 -2.78 -17.59
N THR A 144 -1.52 -2.79 -18.20
CA THR A 144 -1.11 -3.78 -19.21
C THR A 144 0.14 -4.56 -18.85
N THR A 145 0.78 -4.28 -17.71
CA THR A 145 2.04 -4.89 -17.27
C THR A 145 1.93 -6.43 -17.26
N PRO A 146 2.70 -7.16 -18.10
CA PRO A 146 2.55 -8.60 -18.27
C PRO A 146 2.76 -9.39 -16.97
N PHE A 147 3.76 -9.03 -16.18
CA PHE A 147 4.04 -9.62 -14.86
C PHE A 147 2.81 -9.61 -13.94
N VAL A 148 2.15 -8.45 -13.80
CA VAL A 148 0.98 -8.30 -12.93
C VAL A 148 -0.21 -9.06 -13.49
N LEU A 149 -0.45 -8.95 -14.80
CA LEU A 149 -1.56 -9.64 -15.47
C LEU A 149 -1.46 -11.16 -15.34
N ALA A 150 -0.25 -11.72 -15.50
CA ALA A 150 0.01 -13.14 -15.33
C ALA A 150 -0.30 -13.61 -13.91
N ILE A 151 0.19 -12.87 -12.89
CA ILE A 151 -0.11 -13.17 -11.49
C ILE A 151 -1.61 -13.24 -11.23
N LEU A 152 -2.38 -12.22 -11.67
CA LEU A 152 -3.82 -12.19 -11.42
C LEU A 152 -4.56 -13.34 -12.13
N LYS A 153 -4.14 -13.71 -13.34
CA LYS A 153 -4.71 -14.87 -14.04
C LYS A 153 -4.47 -16.18 -13.29
N HIS A 154 -3.23 -16.43 -12.85
CA HIS A 154 -2.91 -17.62 -12.05
C HIS A 154 -3.69 -17.64 -10.73
N CYS A 155 -3.82 -16.50 -10.06
CA CYS A 155 -4.64 -16.39 -8.84
C CYS A 155 -6.10 -16.76 -9.11
N LYS A 156 -6.69 -16.27 -10.20
CA LYS A 156 -8.06 -16.57 -10.58
C LYS A 156 -8.26 -18.07 -10.84
N GLU A 157 -7.34 -18.70 -11.57
CA GLU A 157 -7.35 -20.16 -11.81
C GLU A 157 -7.23 -20.97 -10.52
N ALA A 158 -6.46 -20.47 -9.55
CA ALA A 158 -6.27 -21.08 -8.22
C ALA A 158 -7.40 -20.74 -7.22
N GLY A 159 -8.40 -19.93 -7.59
CA GLY A 159 -9.49 -19.51 -6.71
C GLY A 159 -9.04 -18.56 -5.59
N ILE A 160 -7.98 -17.79 -5.81
CA ILE A 160 -7.44 -16.79 -4.90
C ILE A 160 -8.03 -15.42 -5.26
N PRO A 161 -8.71 -14.73 -4.33
CA PRO A 161 -9.31 -13.43 -4.63
C PRO A 161 -8.27 -12.36 -4.94
N THR A 162 -8.61 -11.51 -5.91
CA THR A 162 -7.70 -10.52 -6.48
C THR A 162 -8.31 -9.14 -6.54
N GLY A 163 -7.45 -8.11 -6.45
CA GLY A 163 -7.78 -6.73 -6.77
C GLY A 163 -6.70 -6.10 -7.64
N CYS A 164 -6.98 -4.92 -8.18
CA CYS A 164 -5.95 -4.13 -8.83
C CYS A 164 -6.18 -2.64 -8.70
N ILE A 165 -5.09 -1.86 -8.81
CA ILE A 165 -5.10 -0.39 -8.95
C ILE A 165 -4.48 -0.07 -10.31
N VAL A 166 -5.25 0.58 -11.18
CA VAL A 166 -4.83 0.99 -12.52
C VAL A 166 -5.21 2.44 -12.81
N ASN A 167 -4.49 3.09 -13.73
CA ASN A 167 -4.77 4.49 -14.09
C ASN A 167 -5.30 4.65 -15.53
N ASN A 168 -5.85 3.57 -16.08
CA ASN A 168 -6.51 3.54 -17.38
C ASN A 168 -7.84 2.81 -17.29
N PRO A 169 -8.90 3.30 -17.95
CA PRO A 169 -10.19 2.62 -17.94
C PRO A 169 -10.14 1.34 -18.79
N HIS A 170 -10.91 0.35 -18.36
CA HIS A 170 -11.07 -0.94 -19.06
C HIS A 170 -9.76 -1.67 -19.36
N ALA A 171 -8.74 -1.45 -18.54
CA ALA A 171 -7.43 -2.07 -18.73
C ALA A 171 -7.50 -3.59 -18.59
N PRO A 172 -6.64 -4.38 -19.29
CA PRO A 172 -6.62 -5.84 -19.19
C PRO A 172 -6.48 -6.36 -17.76
N ILE A 173 -5.69 -5.69 -16.93
CA ILE A 173 -5.50 -6.02 -15.51
C ILE A 173 -6.80 -5.80 -14.72
N ALA A 174 -7.56 -4.73 -15.01
CA ALA A 174 -8.85 -4.48 -14.36
C ALA A 174 -9.90 -5.56 -14.72
N GLN A 175 -9.88 -6.05 -15.96
CA GLN A 175 -10.77 -7.12 -16.40
C GLN A 175 -10.42 -8.49 -15.80
N ALA A 176 -9.17 -8.68 -15.40
CA ALA A 176 -8.70 -9.94 -14.79
C ALA A 176 -8.94 -9.99 -13.27
N ALA A 177 -9.06 -8.84 -12.59
CA ALA A 177 -9.23 -8.74 -11.15
C ALA A 177 -10.71 -8.87 -10.72
N ASP A 178 -10.94 -9.40 -9.52
CA ASP A 178 -12.28 -9.47 -8.91
C ASP A 178 -12.74 -8.10 -8.36
N TYR A 179 -11.78 -7.31 -7.86
CA TYR A 179 -12.01 -5.98 -7.27
C TYR A 179 -11.12 -4.94 -7.95
N PRO A 180 -11.47 -4.50 -9.17
CA PRO A 180 -10.70 -3.49 -9.88
C PRO A 180 -10.96 -2.09 -9.34
N VAL A 181 -9.90 -1.29 -9.22
CA VAL A 181 -9.96 0.15 -8.93
C VAL A 181 -9.29 0.90 -10.08
N GLU A 182 -10.08 1.61 -10.85
CA GLU A 182 -9.63 2.47 -11.94
C GLU A 182 -9.58 3.92 -11.46
N VAL A 183 -8.37 4.51 -11.38
CA VAL A 183 -8.15 5.89 -10.91
C VAL A 183 -7.65 6.73 -12.07
N ILE A 184 -8.52 7.50 -12.67
CA ILE A 184 -8.26 8.21 -13.92
C ILE A 184 -7.70 9.60 -13.62
N THR A 185 -6.38 9.71 -13.54
CA THR A 185 -5.66 10.96 -13.22
C THR A 185 -5.37 11.85 -14.42
N GLY A 186 -5.78 11.44 -15.64
CA GLY A 186 -5.47 12.14 -16.88
C GLY A 186 -4.02 11.94 -17.35
N PRO A 187 -3.65 12.58 -18.48
CA PRO A 187 -2.27 12.55 -19.01
C PRO A 187 -1.28 13.09 -17.99
N GLU A 188 -0.07 12.54 -17.98
CA GLU A 188 0.98 13.01 -17.08
C GLU A 188 1.54 14.38 -17.50
N PHE A 189 2.11 15.11 -16.54
CA PHE A 189 2.77 16.40 -16.81
C PHE A 189 3.93 16.26 -17.82
N VAL A 190 4.71 15.20 -17.69
CA VAL A 190 5.66 14.75 -18.71
C VAL A 190 5.07 13.50 -19.34
N THR A 191 4.79 13.53 -20.63
CA THR A 191 4.15 12.44 -21.39
C THR A 191 4.73 11.08 -21.02
N GLY A 192 3.87 10.14 -20.64
CA GLY A 192 4.23 8.76 -20.27
C GLY A 192 4.96 8.59 -18.93
N SER A 193 5.23 9.68 -18.19
CA SER A 193 5.96 9.62 -16.91
C SER A 193 5.06 9.22 -15.74
N THR A 194 4.61 7.98 -15.73
CA THR A 194 3.63 7.43 -14.76
C THR A 194 4.11 7.37 -13.30
N ARG A 195 5.37 7.73 -13.03
CA ARG A 195 5.85 7.94 -11.67
C ARG A 195 5.24 9.19 -10.99
N MET A 196 4.58 10.07 -11.77
CA MET A 196 4.00 11.34 -11.30
C MET A 196 2.56 11.13 -10.77
N LYS A 197 1.51 11.56 -11.48
CA LYS A 197 0.12 11.48 -10.97
C LYS A 197 -0.33 10.04 -10.71
N ALA A 198 -0.04 9.11 -11.62
CA ALA A 198 -0.37 7.71 -11.43
C ALA A 198 0.34 7.14 -10.18
N GLY A 199 1.65 7.35 -10.05
CA GLY A 199 2.40 6.93 -8.87
C GLY A 199 1.87 7.56 -7.58
N SER A 200 1.57 8.87 -7.61
CA SER A 200 0.99 9.58 -6.46
C SER A 200 -0.38 9.01 -6.06
N SER A 201 -1.25 8.72 -7.02
CA SER A 201 -2.55 8.11 -6.74
C SER A 201 -2.40 6.73 -6.10
N GLN A 202 -1.49 5.90 -6.61
CA GLN A 202 -1.20 4.57 -6.05
C GLN A 202 -0.68 4.66 -4.61
N LYS A 203 0.19 5.64 -4.32
CA LYS A 203 0.70 5.86 -2.95
C LYS A 203 -0.42 6.27 -2.00
N MET A 204 -1.27 7.21 -2.38
CA MET A 204 -2.40 7.64 -1.56
C MET A 204 -3.39 6.50 -1.29
N ILE A 205 -3.65 5.65 -2.29
CA ILE A 205 -4.54 4.49 -2.13
C ILE A 205 -3.89 3.41 -1.26
N LEU A 206 -2.59 3.17 -1.38
CA LEU A 206 -1.85 2.26 -0.47
C LEU A 206 -2.02 2.69 0.98
N ASP A 207 -1.89 3.99 1.29
CA ASP A 207 -2.12 4.51 2.64
C ASP A 207 -3.56 4.27 3.11
N MET A 208 -4.56 4.48 2.23
CA MET A 208 -5.96 4.22 2.55
C MET A 208 -6.18 2.75 2.88
N ILE A 209 -5.63 1.84 2.08
CA ILE A 209 -5.77 0.39 2.25
C ILE A 209 -5.10 -0.04 3.55
N SER A 210 -3.79 0.16 3.66
CA SER A 210 -3.01 -0.36 4.77
C SER A 210 -3.44 0.24 6.11
N THR A 211 -3.67 1.57 6.18
CA THR A 211 -4.12 2.24 7.40
C THR A 211 -5.50 1.79 7.82
N SER A 212 -6.47 1.73 6.88
CA SER A 212 -7.82 1.27 7.21
C SER A 212 -7.84 -0.16 7.72
N LEU A 213 -7.08 -1.07 7.09
CA LEU A 213 -6.96 -2.46 7.52
C LEU A 213 -6.39 -2.56 8.94
N GLN A 214 -5.36 -1.78 9.27
CA GLN A 214 -4.75 -1.82 10.61
C GLN A 214 -5.64 -1.20 11.68
N ILE A 215 -6.39 -0.15 11.36
CA ILE A 215 -7.42 0.42 12.25
C ILE A 215 -8.50 -0.64 12.53
N ARG A 216 -9.00 -1.30 11.49
CA ARG A 216 -10.03 -2.34 11.59
C ARG A 216 -9.55 -3.60 12.33
N GLN A 217 -8.25 -3.84 12.41
CA GLN A 217 -7.63 -4.90 13.21
C GLN A 217 -7.32 -4.48 14.67
N GLY A 218 -7.75 -3.29 15.10
CA GLY A 218 -7.54 -2.82 16.47
C GLY A 218 -6.09 -2.40 16.79
N ARG A 219 -5.31 -2.03 15.76
CA ARG A 219 -3.93 -1.54 15.95
C ARG A 219 -3.86 -0.07 16.32
N VAL A 220 -4.97 0.64 16.18
CA VAL A 220 -5.16 2.05 16.53
C VAL A 220 -6.36 2.15 17.46
N GLU A 221 -6.22 2.87 18.56
CA GLU A 221 -7.30 3.18 19.48
C GLU A 221 -7.43 4.71 19.61
N GLY A 222 -8.65 5.23 19.46
CA GLY A 222 -8.88 6.64 19.23
C GLY A 222 -8.16 7.08 17.95
N ASN A 223 -7.09 7.86 18.08
CA ASN A 223 -6.20 8.25 16.99
C ASN A 223 -4.72 7.88 17.26
N LYS A 224 -4.47 6.96 18.20
CA LYS A 224 -3.14 6.60 18.68
C LYS A 224 -2.71 5.21 18.21
N MET A 225 -1.47 5.08 17.76
CA MET A 225 -0.85 3.80 17.40
C MET A 225 -0.43 3.06 18.67
N VAL A 226 -1.31 2.19 19.20
CA VAL A 226 -1.08 1.51 20.48
C VAL A 226 -0.20 0.25 20.38
N ASN A 227 0.12 -0.18 19.15
CA ASN A 227 0.91 -1.39 18.88
C ASN A 227 2.23 -1.11 18.14
N ALA A 228 2.66 0.15 17.97
CA ALA A 228 3.90 0.49 17.28
C ALA A 228 5.11 -0.23 17.87
N LYS A 229 6.07 -0.65 17.03
CA LYS A 229 7.31 -1.27 17.48
C LYS A 229 8.22 -0.25 18.17
N LEU A 230 8.85 -0.65 19.26
CA LEU A 230 9.72 0.21 20.09
C LEU A 230 11.18 0.14 19.60
N ILE A 231 11.43 0.51 18.34
CA ILE A 231 12.72 0.29 17.67
C ILE A 231 13.73 1.44 17.85
N ASN A 232 13.30 2.59 18.34
CA ASN A 232 14.18 3.74 18.60
C ASN A 232 13.63 4.65 19.72
N HIS A 233 14.47 5.57 20.20
CA HIS A 233 14.12 6.49 21.29
C HIS A 233 12.84 7.30 21.02
N LYS A 234 12.64 7.79 19.78
CA LYS A 234 11.45 8.55 19.39
C LYS A 234 10.16 7.73 19.54
N LEU A 235 10.19 6.45 19.16
CA LEU A 235 9.01 5.57 19.24
C LEU A 235 8.75 5.12 20.68
N ILE A 236 9.79 4.91 21.48
CA ILE A 236 9.67 4.64 22.92
C ILE A 236 9.05 5.83 23.63
N ASP A 237 9.60 7.05 23.44
CA ASP A 237 9.06 8.27 24.02
C ASP A 237 7.59 8.50 23.65
N ARG A 238 7.25 8.32 22.36
CA ARG A 238 5.86 8.41 21.91
C ARG A 238 4.96 7.40 22.62
N ALA A 239 5.39 6.16 22.78
CA ALA A 239 4.62 5.13 23.47
C ALA A 239 4.41 5.48 24.94
N CYS A 240 5.43 5.98 25.64
CA CYS A 240 5.31 6.46 27.01
C CYS A 240 4.29 7.60 27.14
N ARG A 241 4.37 8.61 26.27
CA ARG A 241 3.40 9.73 26.27
C ARG A 241 1.97 9.28 25.98
N ILE A 242 1.78 8.38 25.02
CA ILE A 242 0.45 7.81 24.73
C ILE A 242 -0.09 7.06 25.93
N PHE A 243 0.75 6.25 26.59
CA PHE A 243 0.35 5.50 27.78
C PHE A 243 -0.04 6.43 28.93
N MET A 244 0.79 7.45 29.25
CA MET A 244 0.52 8.42 30.33
C MET A 244 -0.75 9.27 30.05
N GLU A 245 -0.96 9.67 28.78
CA GLU A 245 -2.19 10.39 28.39
C GLU A 245 -3.46 9.56 28.63
N ARG A 246 -3.37 8.24 28.44
CA ARG A 246 -4.49 7.30 28.59
C ARG A 246 -4.68 6.77 30.01
N ASN A 247 -3.62 6.85 30.83
CA ASN A 247 -3.57 6.39 32.22
C ASN A 247 -2.98 7.50 33.09
N PRO A 248 -3.76 8.56 33.42
CA PRO A 248 -3.25 9.76 34.09
C PRO A 248 -2.70 9.52 35.52
N GLU A 249 -3.02 8.38 36.13
CA GLU A 249 -2.48 7.96 37.42
C GLU A 249 -0.99 7.60 37.38
N TYR A 250 -0.45 7.27 36.18
CA TYR A 250 0.98 6.99 35.98
C TYR A 250 1.71 8.27 35.61
N THR A 251 2.37 8.91 36.57
CA THR A 251 3.03 10.20 36.41
C THR A 251 4.57 10.13 36.29
N ASP A 252 5.18 8.99 36.72
CA ASP A 252 6.62 8.78 36.62
C ASP A 252 6.98 8.24 35.20
N TYR A 253 7.71 9.07 34.46
CA TYR A 253 8.10 8.72 33.09
C TYR A 253 9.03 7.51 33.01
N GLU A 254 9.99 7.36 33.95
CA GLU A 254 10.94 6.25 33.90
C GLU A 254 10.28 4.93 34.32
N GLU A 255 9.34 4.96 35.25
CA GLU A 255 8.51 3.78 35.58
C GLU A 255 7.67 3.34 34.38
N VAL A 256 6.99 4.28 33.74
CA VAL A 256 6.20 4.02 32.52
C VAL A 256 7.08 3.47 31.41
N LYS A 257 8.26 4.04 31.20
CA LYS A 257 9.20 3.57 30.17
C LYS A 257 9.66 2.13 30.42
N GLN A 258 9.96 1.75 31.67
CA GLN A 258 10.28 0.37 32.00
C GLN A 258 9.11 -0.59 31.75
N LEU A 259 7.88 -0.16 32.09
CA LEU A 259 6.66 -0.92 31.82
C LEU A 259 6.47 -1.12 30.32
N ILE A 260 6.57 -0.06 29.51
CA ILE A 260 6.41 -0.09 28.06
C ILE A 260 7.45 -0.97 27.40
N LEU A 261 8.73 -0.86 27.79
CA LEU A 261 9.82 -1.70 27.26
C LEU A 261 9.61 -3.17 27.61
N LYS A 262 9.15 -3.48 28.82
CA LYS A 262 8.85 -4.83 29.26
C LYS A 262 7.65 -5.42 28.51
N ALA A 263 6.60 -4.64 28.30
CA ALA A 263 5.38 -5.07 27.61
C ALA A 263 5.55 -5.18 26.09
N GLY A 264 6.40 -4.32 25.50
CA GLY A 264 6.68 -4.26 24.07
C GLY A 264 5.70 -3.38 23.25
N SER A 265 4.62 -2.87 23.86
CA SER A 265 3.72 -1.86 23.25
C SER A 265 2.80 -1.24 24.29
N VAL A 266 2.16 -0.10 23.96
CA VAL A 266 1.15 0.56 24.82
C VAL A 266 0.00 -0.40 25.14
N LYS A 267 -0.57 -1.05 24.12
CA LYS A 267 -1.68 -1.97 24.29
C LYS A 267 -1.35 -3.12 25.24
N LYS A 268 -0.22 -3.76 25.05
CA LYS A 268 0.23 -4.86 25.92
C LYS A 268 0.49 -4.40 27.36
N ALA A 269 0.99 -3.17 27.55
CA ALA A 269 1.18 -2.61 28.89
C ALA A 269 -0.17 -2.42 29.60
N GLU A 270 -1.16 -1.85 28.93
CA GLU A 270 -2.52 -1.70 29.46
C GLU A 270 -3.18 -3.07 29.77
N ASP A 271 -3.03 -4.06 28.89
CA ASP A 271 -3.59 -5.40 29.10
C ASP A 271 -2.93 -6.10 30.30
N LEU A 272 -1.62 -5.91 30.53
CA LEU A 272 -0.92 -6.42 31.72
C LEU A 272 -1.44 -5.79 33.02
N LEU A 273 -1.81 -4.52 33.01
CA LEU A 273 -2.36 -3.86 34.20
C LEU A 273 -3.77 -4.37 34.51
N LYS A 274 -4.61 -4.53 33.51
CA LYS A 274 -5.98 -5.08 33.67
C LYS A 274 -5.95 -6.48 34.25
N SER A 275 -5.07 -7.35 33.74
CA SER A 275 -4.97 -8.73 34.25
C SER A 275 -4.49 -8.82 35.70
N LYS A 276 -3.76 -7.81 36.21
CA LYS A 276 -3.39 -7.75 37.63
C LYS A 276 -4.55 -7.30 38.51
N SER A 277 -5.32 -6.30 38.07
CA SER A 277 -6.48 -5.82 38.83
C SER A 277 -7.60 -6.88 38.96
N ASP A 278 -7.70 -7.80 37.97
CA ASP A 278 -8.69 -8.90 38.00
C ASP A 278 -8.26 -10.07 38.91
N LEU A 279 -6.97 -10.13 39.31
CA LEU A 279 -6.43 -11.16 40.24
C LEU A 279 -6.43 -10.70 41.70
N ASP A 280 -6.64 -9.40 41.97
CA ASP A 280 -6.65 -8.81 43.33
C ASP A 280 -8.10 -8.63 43.86
N ILE A 281 -9.11 -9.19 43.17
CA ILE A 281 -10.53 -9.28 43.60
C ILE A 281 -10.86 -10.75 43.86
#